data_2594f319100907278473274b9b8a9615
#
_entry.id   2594f319100907278473274b9b8a9615
#
_cell.length_a   1.000
_cell.length_b   1.000
_cell.length_c   1.000
_cell.angle_alpha   90.00
_cell.angle_beta   90.00
_cell.angle_gamma   90.00
#
_symmetry.space_group_name_H-M   'P 1'
#
loop_
_entity.id
_entity.type
_entity.pdbx_description
1 polymer ?
#
loop_
_entity_poly.entity_id
_entity_poly.type
_entity_poly.pdbx_seq_one_letter_code
_entity_poly.pdbx_strand_id
1 'polypeptide(L)'
;VRLDTEILEKEILIHQNQIDQDELYINHSKKNFHRMASLYENDGIREKDYDDARFVYQESLLKKLSAGALLEKLLIQKRKSLISAPFDGIILEKNVDTGDWVQQGKLLISLGSVNDLFIKVPVAETLLKFIDSFN
;
A
#
# COMPACT_ATOMS: atom_id res chain seq x y z
N VAL A 1 -6.05 -16.90 1.13
CA VAL A 1 -4.89 -17.23 0.26
C VAL A 1 -3.74 -16.31 0.56
N ARG A 2 -2.53 -16.85 0.63
CA ARG A 2 -1.31 -16.08 0.84
C ARG A 2 -0.41 -16.20 -0.38
N LEU A 3 0.00 -15.07 -0.94
CA LEU A 3 0.99 -15.01 -2.01
C LEU A 3 2.40 -15.01 -1.42
N ASP A 4 3.38 -15.48 -2.19
CA ASP A 4 4.78 -15.37 -1.82
C ASP A 4 5.22 -13.91 -1.80
N THR A 5 5.93 -13.51 -0.75
CA THR A 5 6.36 -12.12 -0.52
C THR A 5 7.86 -12.01 -0.25
N GLU A 6 8.65 -13.05 -0.48
CA GLU A 6 10.07 -13.04 -0.12
C GLU A 6 10.85 -11.91 -0.82
N ILE A 7 10.66 -11.74 -2.12
CA ILE A 7 11.28 -10.65 -2.89
C ILE A 7 10.78 -9.29 -2.39
N LEU A 8 9.48 -9.15 -2.20
CA LEU A 8 8.87 -7.91 -1.71
C LEU A 8 9.39 -7.51 -0.32
N GLU A 9 9.65 -8.48 0.55
CA GLU A 9 10.25 -8.23 1.87
C GLU A 9 11.69 -7.72 1.78
N LYS A 10 12.46 -8.20 0.81
CA LYS A 10 13.80 -7.66 0.54
C LYS A 10 13.75 -6.24 -0.01
N GLU A 11 12.80 -5.95 -0.91
CA GLU A 11 12.59 -4.60 -1.43
C GLU A 11 12.21 -3.63 -0.30
N ILE A 12 11.31 -4.03 0.60
CA ILE A 12 10.93 -3.23 1.79
C ILE A 12 12.16 -2.93 2.64
N LEU A 13 13.01 -3.91 2.91
CA LEU A 13 14.24 -3.72 3.70
C LEU A 13 15.21 -2.75 3.01
N ILE A 14 15.38 -2.86 1.69
CA ILE A 14 16.26 -1.95 0.91
C ILE A 14 15.76 -0.51 1.04
N HIS A 15 14.45 -0.27 0.89
CA HIS A 15 13.88 1.07 0.99
C HIS A 15 13.89 1.61 2.42
N GLN A 16 13.80 0.74 3.42
CA GLN A 16 13.96 1.13 4.82
C GLN A 16 15.39 1.64 5.09
N ASN A 17 16.40 0.89 4.63
CA ASN A 17 17.80 1.33 4.71
C ASN A 17 18.07 2.64 3.97
N GLN A 18 17.38 2.86 2.83
CA GLN A 18 17.48 4.12 2.10
C GLN A 18 16.95 5.31 2.91
N ILE A 19 15.82 5.12 3.61
CA ILE A 19 15.26 6.15 4.51
C ILE A 19 16.23 6.47 5.64
N ASP A 20 16.87 5.46 6.22
CA ASP A 20 17.85 5.65 7.28
C ASP A 20 19.07 6.45 6.76
N GLN A 21 19.54 6.18 5.54
CA GLN A 21 20.60 6.95 4.88
C GLN A 21 20.16 8.40 4.62
N ASP A 22 18.96 8.61 4.11
CA ASP A 22 18.40 9.94 3.86
C ASP A 22 18.30 10.73 5.19
N GLU A 23 17.98 10.06 6.30
CA GLU A 23 17.94 10.70 7.63
C GLU A 23 19.32 11.15 8.12
N LEU A 24 20.34 10.35 7.90
CA LEU A 24 21.74 10.77 8.19
C LEU A 24 22.14 11.97 7.33
N TYR A 25 21.75 11.96 6.04
CA TYR A 25 22.04 13.07 5.14
C TYR A 25 21.29 14.35 5.54
N ILE A 26 20.02 14.24 5.96
CA ILE A 26 19.25 15.37 6.51
C ILE A 26 19.96 15.95 7.72
N ASN A 27 20.40 15.13 8.65
CA ASN A 27 21.11 15.62 9.84
C ASN A 27 22.41 16.35 9.50
N HIS A 28 23.15 15.85 8.51
CA HIS A 28 24.37 16.52 8.01
C HIS A 28 24.05 17.84 7.32
N SER A 29 23.11 17.85 6.37
CA SER A 29 22.73 19.05 5.61
C SER A 29 22.12 20.13 6.51
N LYS A 30 21.31 19.73 7.50
CA LYS A 30 20.77 20.64 8.52
C LYS A 30 21.87 21.33 9.33
N LYS A 31 22.86 20.57 9.82
CA LYS A 31 23.99 21.14 10.56
C LYS A 31 24.80 22.11 9.69
N ASN A 32 25.00 21.75 8.41
CA ASN A 32 25.69 22.62 7.47
C ASN A 32 24.91 23.92 7.22
N PHE A 33 23.59 23.80 6.96
CA PHE A 33 22.72 24.95 6.78
C PHE A 33 22.75 25.91 8.00
N HIS A 34 22.62 25.40 9.23
CA HIS A 34 22.69 26.23 10.43
C HIS A 34 24.05 26.94 10.58
N ARG A 35 25.15 26.26 10.25
CA ARG A 35 26.49 26.87 10.25
C ARG A 35 26.60 27.99 9.22
N MET A 36 26.10 27.77 7.99
CA MET A 36 26.12 28.80 6.95
C MET A 36 25.20 29.99 7.31
N ALA A 37 24.04 29.72 7.93
CA ALA A 37 23.14 30.76 8.42
C ALA A 37 23.84 31.66 9.44
N SER A 38 24.54 31.10 10.43
CA SER A 38 25.28 31.85 11.43
C SER A 38 26.45 32.66 10.81
N LEU A 39 27.13 32.10 9.82
CA LEU A 39 28.21 32.83 9.12
C LEU A 39 27.65 33.96 8.25
N TYR A 40 26.50 33.77 7.62
CA TYR A 40 25.84 34.78 6.81
C TYR A 40 25.36 35.97 7.65
N GLU A 41 24.78 35.71 8.83
CA GLU A 41 24.39 36.76 9.80
C GLU A 41 25.56 37.65 10.26
N ASN A 42 26.79 37.15 10.20
CA ASN A 42 28.00 37.87 10.57
C ASN A 42 28.81 38.32 9.35
N ASP A 43 28.21 38.46 8.18
CA ASP A 43 28.87 38.85 6.92
C ASP A 43 30.08 37.97 6.54
N GLY A 44 30.14 36.74 7.07
CA GLY A 44 31.28 35.83 6.87
C GLY A 44 31.26 35.03 5.59
N ILE A 45 30.11 34.98 4.85
CA ILE A 45 29.95 34.27 3.58
C ILE A 45 29.06 35.05 2.62
N ARG A 46 29.07 34.62 1.33
CA ARG A 46 28.20 35.18 0.30
C ARG A 46 26.77 34.61 0.44
N GLU A 47 25.78 35.40 0.07
CA GLU A 47 24.39 35.03 0.04
C GLU A 47 24.16 33.70 -0.75
N LYS A 48 24.87 33.54 -1.87
CA LYS A 48 24.82 32.31 -2.66
C LYS A 48 25.20 31.06 -1.84
N ASP A 49 26.24 31.14 -1.02
CA ASP A 49 26.71 29.98 -0.23
C ASP A 49 25.69 29.58 0.86
N TYR A 50 24.98 30.57 1.42
CA TYR A 50 23.87 30.38 2.33
C TYR A 50 22.65 29.74 1.61
N ASP A 51 22.26 30.26 0.44
CA ASP A 51 21.12 29.73 -0.35
C ASP A 51 21.39 28.32 -0.84
N ASP A 52 22.61 28.01 -1.28
CA ASP A 52 23.02 26.68 -1.67
C ASP A 52 22.86 25.67 -0.50
N ALA A 53 23.29 26.04 0.70
CA ALA A 53 23.15 25.20 1.89
C ALA A 53 21.68 25.00 2.29
N ARG A 54 20.87 26.06 2.18
CA ARG A 54 19.41 25.99 2.43
C ARG A 54 18.72 25.06 1.44
N PHE A 55 19.06 25.19 0.15
CA PHE A 55 18.50 24.34 -0.91
C PHE A 55 18.82 22.87 -0.66
N VAL A 56 20.07 22.51 -0.39
CA VAL A 56 20.50 21.12 -0.11
C VAL A 56 19.74 20.54 1.08
N TYR A 57 19.52 21.33 2.13
CA TYR A 57 18.75 20.88 3.28
C TYR A 57 17.27 20.62 2.91
N GLN A 58 16.64 21.54 2.17
CA GLN A 58 15.25 21.38 1.73
C GLN A 58 15.10 20.19 0.77
N GLU A 59 16.02 20.03 -0.17
CA GLU A 59 16.05 18.89 -1.10
C GLU A 59 16.14 17.56 -0.34
N SER A 60 16.98 17.50 0.69
CA SER A 60 17.12 16.27 1.51
C SER A 60 15.83 15.88 2.22
N LEU A 61 15.05 16.86 2.70
CA LEU A 61 13.73 16.59 3.30
C LEU A 61 12.73 16.01 2.29
N LEU A 62 12.68 16.57 1.08
CA LEU A 62 11.80 16.09 0.02
C LEU A 62 12.20 14.68 -0.45
N LYS A 63 13.50 14.40 -0.50
CA LYS A 63 14.01 13.07 -0.86
C LYS A 63 13.56 12.01 0.14
N LYS A 64 13.67 12.26 1.45
CA LYS A 64 13.17 11.35 2.49
C LYS A 64 11.65 11.14 2.36
N LEU A 65 10.89 12.21 2.10
CA LEU A 65 9.44 12.13 1.91
C LEU A 65 9.07 11.21 0.73
N SER A 66 9.77 11.34 -0.39
CA SER A 66 9.56 10.49 -1.57
C SER A 66 9.92 9.02 -1.30
N ALA A 67 11.02 8.77 -0.58
CA ALA A 67 11.42 7.43 -0.16
C ALA A 67 10.37 6.79 0.78
N GLY A 68 9.80 7.59 1.70
CA GLY A 68 8.72 7.15 2.58
C GLY A 68 7.46 6.74 1.83
N ALA A 69 7.04 7.51 0.82
CA ALA A 69 5.89 7.20 -0.02
C ALA A 69 6.09 5.89 -0.82
N LEU A 70 7.32 5.65 -1.28
CA LEU A 70 7.65 4.40 -1.97
C LEU A 70 7.61 3.20 -1.02
N LEU A 71 8.15 3.32 0.19
CA LEU A 71 8.06 2.29 1.22
C LEU A 71 6.60 1.98 1.56
N GLU A 72 5.76 3.00 1.74
CA GLU A 72 4.33 2.82 2.00
C GLU A 72 3.62 2.04 0.89
N LYS A 73 3.93 2.36 -0.38
CA LYS A 73 3.43 1.60 -1.54
C LYS A 73 3.77 0.11 -1.43
N LEU A 74 5.01 -0.24 -1.08
CA LEU A 74 5.44 -1.63 -0.92
C LEU A 74 4.73 -2.33 0.26
N LEU A 75 4.52 -1.62 1.37
CA LEU A 75 3.77 -2.13 2.52
C LEU A 75 2.30 -2.41 2.17
N ILE A 76 1.68 -1.56 1.35
CA ILE A 76 0.33 -1.80 0.81
C ILE A 76 0.32 -3.06 -0.06
N GLN A 77 1.31 -3.25 -0.93
CA GLN A 77 1.45 -4.46 -1.74
C GLN A 77 1.59 -5.72 -0.87
N LYS A 78 2.43 -5.66 0.18
CA LYS A 78 2.59 -6.75 1.15
C LYS A 78 1.27 -7.08 1.85
N ARG A 79 0.52 -6.08 2.30
CA ARG A 79 -0.80 -6.29 2.91
C ARG A 79 -1.78 -6.95 1.94
N LYS A 80 -1.76 -6.55 0.66
CA LYS A 80 -2.62 -7.13 -0.38
C LYS A 80 -2.22 -8.54 -0.82
N SER A 81 -1.02 -9.01 -0.46
CA SER A 81 -0.59 -10.39 -0.73
C SER A 81 -1.29 -11.42 0.17
N LEU A 82 -1.91 -10.98 1.26
CA LEU A 82 -2.79 -11.80 2.09
C LEU A 82 -4.25 -11.53 1.67
N ILE A 83 -4.84 -12.49 0.97
CA ILE A 83 -6.21 -12.41 0.46
C ILE A 83 -7.11 -13.14 1.45
N SER A 84 -7.95 -12.40 2.18
CA SER A 84 -8.94 -12.92 3.12
C SER A 84 -10.32 -12.99 2.47
N ALA A 85 -11.20 -13.83 2.99
CA ALA A 85 -12.61 -13.82 2.63
C ALA A 85 -13.24 -12.49 3.11
N PRO A 86 -14.00 -11.78 2.27
CA PRO A 86 -14.65 -10.53 2.64
C PRO A 86 -15.90 -10.73 3.50
N PHE A 87 -16.44 -11.95 3.55
CA PHE A 87 -17.63 -12.36 4.32
C PHE A 87 -17.53 -13.83 4.70
N ASP A 88 -18.36 -14.27 5.64
CA ASP A 88 -18.51 -15.66 6.02
C ASP A 88 -19.29 -16.43 4.96
N GLY A 89 -18.74 -17.51 4.46
CA GLY A 89 -19.33 -18.26 3.36
C GLY A 89 -18.67 -19.60 3.10
N ILE A 90 -19.07 -20.24 2.03
CA ILE A 90 -18.49 -21.50 1.55
C ILE A 90 -17.68 -21.28 0.29
N ILE A 91 -16.62 -22.06 0.13
CA ILE A 91 -15.86 -22.09 -1.11
C ILE A 91 -16.65 -22.87 -2.14
N LEU A 92 -17.06 -22.20 -3.22
CA LEU A 92 -17.77 -22.83 -4.33
C LEU A 92 -16.79 -23.44 -5.33
N GLU A 93 -15.68 -22.73 -5.58
CA GLU A 93 -14.69 -23.14 -6.57
C GLU A 93 -13.31 -22.66 -6.16
N LYS A 94 -12.31 -23.51 -6.35
CA LYS A 94 -10.90 -23.22 -6.10
C LYS A 94 -10.11 -23.37 -7.40
N ASN A 95 -9.58 -22.27 -7.94
CA ASN A 95 -8.91 -22.22 -9.24
C ASN A 95 -7.38 -22.07 -9.12
N VAL A 96 -6.83 -22.34 -7.95
CA VAL A 96 -5.40 -22.21 -7.67
C VAL A 96 -4.96 -23.23 -6.63
N ASP A 97 -3.80 -23.83 -6.85
CA ASP A 97 -3.14 -24.72 -5.88
C ASP A 97 -1.88 -24.09 -5.29
N THR A 98 -1.39 -24.70 -4.20
CA THR A 98 -0.14 -24.25 -3.57
C THR A 98 1.02 -24.49 -4.53
N GLY A 99 1.81 -23.46 -4.78
CA GLY A 99 2.92 -23.47 -5.74
C GLY A 99 2.55 -22.97 -7.14
N ASP A 100 1.29 -22.68 -7.40
CA ASP A 100 0.87 -22.13 -8.68
C ASP A 100 1.39 -20.70 -8.87
N TRP A 101 1.76 -20.39 -10.09
CA TRP A 101 2.01 -19.03 -10.52
C TRP A 101 0.69 -18.31 -10.83
N VAL A 102 0.44 -17.19 -10.16
CA VAL A 102 -0.77 -16.41 -10.34
C VAL A 102 -0.47 -15.04 -10.94
N GLN A 103 -1.27 -14.65 -11.94
CA GLN A 103 -1.18 -13.33 -12.56
C GLN A 103 -2.23 -12.40 -11.96
N GLN A 104 -1.99 -11.09 -12.08
CA GLN A 104 -2.95 -10.07 -11.67
C GLN A 104 -4.25 -10.23 -12.46
N GLY A 105 -5.39 -10.23 -11.74
CA GLY A 105 -6.71 -10.41 -12.32
C GLY A 105 -7.17 -11.88 -12.48
N LYS A 106 -6.31 -12.88 -12.17
CA LYS A 106 -6.73 -14.28 -12.17
C LYS A 106 -7.74 -14.55 -11.04
N LEU A 107 -8.84 -15.21 -11.35
CA LEU A 107 -9.80 -15.71 -10.36
C LEU A 107 -9.16 -16.84 -9.56
N LEU A 108 -9.01 -16.66 -8.25
CA LEU A 108 -8.37 -17.63 -7.36
C LEU A 108 -9.40 -18.55 -6.71
N ILE A 109 -10.44 -17.97 -6.14
CA ILE A 109 -11.47 -18.66 -5.37
C ILE A 109 -12.81 -17.97 -5.60
N SER A 110 -13.87 -18.76 -5.77
CA SER A 110 -15.26 -18.29 -5.74
C SER A 110 -15.88 -18.61 -4.38
N LEU A 111 -16.49 -17.59 -3.76
CA LEU A 111 -17.16 -17.70 -2.46
C LEU A 111 -18.66 -17.52 -2.62
N GLY A 112 -19.45 -18.39 -1.95
CA GLY A 112 -20.88 -18.23 -1.81
C GLY A 112 -21.25 -17.76 -0.40
N SER A 113 -22.14 -16.75 -0.29
CA SER A 113 -22.74 -16.38 0.99
C SER A 113 -23.72 -17.45 1.45
N VAL A 114 -23.72 -17.76 2.74
CA VAL A 114 -24.68 -18.71 3.35
C VAL A 114 -25.91 -17.96 3.88
N ASN A 115 -25.79 -16.65 4.09
CA ASN A 115 -26.83 -15.85 4.74
C ASN A 115 -27.84 -15.23 3.76
N ASP A 116 -27.48 -15.12 2.47
CA ASP A 116 -28.31 -14.54 1.43
C ASP A 116 -28.58 -15.56 0.33
N LEU A 117 -29.51 -16.49 0.59
CA LEU A 117 -29.92 -17.49 -0.37
C LEU A 117 -31.17 -17.00 -1.12
N PHE A 118 -31.02 -16.65 -2.40
CA PHE A 118 -32.16 -16.34 -3.27
C PHE A 118 -32.58 -17.60 -4.03
N ILE A 119 -33.77 -18.12 -3.73
CA ILE A 119 -34.37 -19.22 -4.49
C ILE A 119 -35.31 -18.64 -5.55
N LYS A 120 -34.94 -18.77 -6.82
CA LYS A 120 -35.85 -18.45 -7.94
C LYS A 120 -36.72 -19.68 -8.22
N VAL A 121 -37.98 -19.64 -7.81
CA VAL A 121 -38.94 -20.67 -8.12
C VAL A 121 -39.81 -20.19 -9.31
N PRO A 122 -39.82 -20.89 -10.44
CA PRO A 122 -40.76 -20.58 -11.52
C PRO A 122 -42.17 -20.94 -11.06
N VAL A 123 -43.00 -19.93 -10.87
CA VAL A 123 -44.42 -20.13 -10.49
C VAL A 123 -45.26 -19.95 -11.73
N ALA A 124 -46.10 -20.95 -12.05
CA ALA A 124 -47.06 -20.80 -13.12
C ALA A 124 -48.09 -19.73 -12.77
N GLU A 125 -48.46 -18.89 -13.73
CA GLU A 125 -49.35 -17.73 -13.56
C GLU A 125 -50.68 -18.08 -12.90
N THR A 126 -51.15 -19.28 -13.09
CA THR A 126 -52.38 -19.84 -12.45
C THR A 126 -52.25 -20.02 -10.93
N LEU A 127 -51.04 -20.09 -10.37
CA LEU A 127 -50.79 -20.27 -8.93
C LEU A 127 -50.59 -18.95 -8.20
N LEU A 128 -50.38 -17.83 -8.89
CA LEU A 128 -50.21 -16.50 -8.29
C LEU A 128 -51.41 -16.05 -7.45
N LYS A 129 -52.63 -16.49 -7.82
CA LYS A 129 -53.87 -16.18 -7.08
C LYS A 129 -53.91 -16.77 -5.67
N PHE A 130 -53.09 -17.77 -5.38
CA PHE A 130 -53.06 -18.44 -4.06
C PHE A 130 -51.96 -17.86 -3.13
N ILE A 131 -51.01 -17.12 -3.67
CA ILE A 131 -49.90 -16.56 -2.89
C ILE A 131 -50.36 -15.35 -2.08
N ASP A 132 -51.26 -14.53 -2.61
CA ASP A 132 -51.83 -13.35 -1.93
C ASP A 132 -52.69 -13.68 -0.69
N SER A 133 -53.03 -14.96 -0.48
CA SER A 133 -53.84 -15.38 0.67
C SER A 133 -53.05 -15.78 1.93
N PHE A 134 -51.72 -15.66 1.92
CA PHE A 134 -50.82 -16.02 3.03
C PHE A 134 -50.10 -14.82 3.68
N ASN A 135 -50.61 -13.60 3.51
CA ASN A 135 -50.13 -12.42 4.23
C ASN A 135 -51.04 -12.11 5.43
#